data_51249521b2515e4db71547922268fece
#
_entry.id   51249521b2515e4db71547922268fece
#
_cell.length_a   1.000
_cell.length_b   1.000
_cell.length_c   1.000
_cell.angle_alpha   90.00
_cell.angle_beta   90.00
_cell.angle_gamma   90.00
#
_symmetry.space_group_name_H-M   'P 1'
#
loop_
_entity.id
_entity.type
_entity.pdbx_description
1 polymer ?
#
loop_
_entity_poly.entity_id
_entity_poly.type
_entity_poly.pdbx_seq_one_letter_code
_entity_poly.pdbx_strand_id
1 'polypeptide(L)'
;MGPNCLGVFDTSSGLDTFFIPHERLKRPPKGPLSIISQSGSFAVTAMDEMAREGIGVARIVSYGNRVDVNESDCLEFLADDPATGVVALYLESIEDGRRFIEAAKRCTAKKPVLAVKVGKMDAGASAALS
;
A
#
# COMPACT_ATOMS: atom_id res chain seq x y z
N MET A 1 -12.28 2.26 4.57
CA MET A 1 -11.30 2.35 3.48
C MET A 1 -11.98 2.97 2.27
N GLY A 2 -11.28 3.76 1.51
CA GLY A 2 -11.87 4.54 0.41
C GLY A 2 -12.49 5.85 0.89
N PRO A 3 -13.33 6.54 0.10
CA PRO A 3 -13.63 6.21 -1.29
C PRO A 3 -12.44 6.31 -2.24
N ASN A 4 -12.67 6.09 -3.53
CA ASN A 4 -11.64 6.16 -4.56
C ASN A 4 -10.44 5.23 -4.28
N CYS A 5 -10.72 3.97 -3.95
CA CYS A 5 -9.71 2.93 -3.74
C CYS A 5 -9.99 1.73 -4.66
N LEU A 6 -8.97 0.92 -4.91
CA LEU A 6 -9.11 -0.31 -5.71
C LEU A 6 -9.44 -1.53 -4.87
N GLY A 7 -9.11 -1.51 -3.60
CA GLY A 7 -9.39 -2.61 -2.70
C GLY A 7 -8.14 -3.24 -2.06
N VAL A 8 -8.31 -4.47 -1.65
CA VAL A 8 -7.30 -5.26 -0.93
C VAL A 8 -7.05 -6.57 -1.66
N PHE A 9 -5.79 -6.91 -1.77
CA PHE A 9 -5.31 -8.21 -2.21
C PHE A 9 -4.49 -8.85 -1.07
N ASP A 10 -4.85 -10.05 -0.68
CA ASP A 10 -4.18 -10.81 0.40
C ASP A 10 -3.95 -12.25 -0.03
N THR A 11 -2.70 -12.61 -0.22
CA THR A 11 -2.31 -13.96 -0.66
C THR A 11 -2.45 -15.01 0.45
N SER A 12 -2.53 -14.61 1.72
CA SER A 12 -2.66 -15.54 2.85
C SER A 12 -4.08 -16.06 3.00
N SER A 13 -5.08 -15.21 2.83
CA SER A 13 -6.50 -15.57 2.91
C SER A 13 -7.13 -15.87 1.55
N GLY A 14 -6.47 -15.48 0.46
CA GLY A 14 -7.04 -15.52 -0.89
C GLY A 14 -8.04 -14.39 -1.16
N LEU A 15 -8.11 -13.37 -0.28
CA LEU A 15 -8.97 -12.21 -0.49
C LEU A 15 -8.45 -11.37 -1.66
N ASP A 16 -9.30 -11.11 -2.63
CA ASP A 16 -9.05 -10.22 -3.75
C ASP A 16 -10.30 -9.39 -4.05
N THR A 17 -10.27 -8.14 -3.66
CA THR A 17 -11.36 -7.18 -3.91
C THR A 17 -11.05 -6.21 -5.03
N PHE A 18 -9.91 -6.39 -5.73
CA PHE A 18 -9.60 -5.60 -6.91
C PHE A 18 -10.59 -5.91 -8.03
N PHE A 19 -11.30 -4.88 -8.49
CA PHE A 19 -12.33 -5.04 -9.52
C PHE A 19 -11.80 -5.24 -10.94
N ILE A 20 -10.47 -5.20 -11.15
CA ILE A 20 -9.84 -5.44 -12.44
C ILE A 20 -9.70 -6.95 -12.65
N PRO A 21 -10.25 -7.52 -13.73
CA PRO A 21 -10.18 -8.96 -13.98
C PRO A 21 -8.75 -9.49 -14.10
N HIS A 22 -8.54 -10.75 -13.72
CA HIS A 22 -7.22 -11.41 -13.75
C HIS A 22 -6.60 -11.48 -15.15
N GLU A 23 -7.41 -11.46 -16.20
CA GLU A 23 -6.96 -11.43 -17.60
C GLU A 23 -6.29 -10.10 -17.96
N ARG A 24 -6.68 -9.02 -17.27
CA ARG A 24 -6.17 -7.66 -17.49
C ARG A 24 -5.11 -7.24 -16.49
N LEU A 25 -5.14 -7.80 -15.30
CA LEU A 25 -4.19 -7.51 -14.23
C LEU A 25 -3.83 -8.82 -13.53
N LYS A 26 -2.66 -9.35 -13.84
CA LYS A 26 -2.16 -10.57 -13.20
C LYS A 26 -1.92 -10.34 -11.72
N ARG A 27 -2.06 -11.40 -10.94
CA ARG A 27 -1.80 -11.39 -9.50
C ARG A 27 -0.42 -11.95 -9.20
N PRO A 28 0.37 -11.28 -8.36
CA PRO A 28 1.70 -11.75 -7.97
C PRO A 28 1.61 -13.02 -7.11
N PRO A 29 2.66 -13.84 -7.11
CA PRO A 29 2.74 -15.01 -6.23
C PRO A 29 2.80 -14.59 -4.76
N LYS A 30 2.56 -15.54 -3.86
CA LYS A 30 2.70 -15.35 -2.43
C LYS A 30 4.17 -15.07 -2.05
N GLY A 31 4.39 -14.09 -1.19
CA GLY A 31 5.71 -13.71 -0.69
C GLY A 31 5.63 -12.66 0.41
N PRO A 32 6.75 -12.12 0.87
CA PRO A 32 6.81 -11.31 2.09
C PRO A 32 6.58 -9.81 1.88
N LEU A 33 6.42 -9.32 0.65
CA LEU A 33 6.25 -7.89 0.39
C LEU A 33 4.79 -7.47 0.60
N SER A 34 4.56 -6.43 1.41
CA SER A 34 3.28 -5.75 1.49
C SER A 34 3.38 -4.33 0.97
N ILE A 35 2.42 -3.94 0.15
CA ILE A 35 2.37 -2.63 -0.50
C ILE A 35 1.12 -1.89 -0.02
N ILE A 36 1.32 -0.69 0.51
CA ILE A 36 0.25 0.22 0.91
C ILE A 36 0.30 1.42 -0.01
N SER A 37 -0.79 1.70 -0.70
CA SER A 37 -0.85 2.79 -1.67
C SER A 37 -2.07 3.68 -1.48
N GLN A 38 -1.84 4.98 -1.42
CA GLN A 38 -2.88 5.98 -1.51
C GLN A 38 -3.43 6.07 -2.94
N SER A 39 -2.57 5.90 -3.95
CA SER A 39 -2.94 5.91 -5.36
C SER A 39 -3.38 4.53 -5.86
N GLY A 40 -4.57 4.48 -6.46
CA GLY A 40 -5.06 3.27 -7.12
C GLY A 40 -4.23 2.88 -8.35
N SER A 41 -3.86 3.85 -9.18
CA SER A 41 -3.04 3.59 -10.37
C SER A 41 -1.65 3.05 -10.01
N PHE A 42 -1.03 3.57 -8.95
CA PHE A 42 0.22 3.03 -8.46
C PHE A 42 0.06 1.58 -7.97
N ALA A 43 -1.01 1.28 -7.23
CA ALA A 43 -1.28 -0.08 -6.76
C ALA A 43 -1.43 -1.07 -7.90
N VAL A 44 -2.12 -0.69 -9.00
CA VAL A 44 -2.24 -1.51 -10.22
C VAL A 44 -0.88 -1.75 -10.86
N THR A 45 -0.11 -0.67 -11.08
CA THR A 45 1.22 -0.77 -11.69
C THR A 45 2.15 -1.63 -10.86
N ALA A 46 2.15 -1.45 -9.54
CA ALA A 46 2.96 -2.26 -8.64
C ALA A 46 2.54 -3.74 -8.68
N MET A 47 1.23 -4.03 -8.66
CA MET A 47 0.72 -5.40 -8.74
C MET A 47 1.15 -6.08 -10.05
N ASP A 48 1.00 -5.40 -11.17
CA ASP A 48 1.38 -5.92 -12.49
C ASP A 48 2.89 -6.18 -12.58
N GLU A 49 3.69 -5.24 -12.10
CA GLU A 49 5.15 -5.38 -12.07
C GLU A 49 5.60 -6.53 -11.19
N MET A 50 5.06 -6.67 -9.99
CA MET A 50 5.38 -7.78 -9.09
C MET A 50 4.99 -9.12 -9.72
N ALA A 51 3.83 -9.20 -10.37
CA ALA A 51 3.40 -10.41 -11.07
C ALA A 51 4.32 -10.74 -12.25
N ARG A 52 4.74 -9.74 -13.02
CA ARG A 52 5.61 -9.90 -14.19
C ARG A 52 7.01 -10.37 -13.81
N GLU A 53 7.57 -9.80 -12.75
CA GLU A 53 8.91 -10.13 -12.25
C GLU A 53 8.92 -11.37 -11.32
N GLY A 54 7.75 -11.94 -10.99
CA GLY A 54 7.65 -13.07 -10.08
C GLY A 54 7.97 -12.73 -8.63
N ILE A 55 7.86 -11.44 -8.26
CA ILE A 55 8.12 -10.99 -6.88
C ILE A 55 6.93 -11.32 -6.01
N GLY A 56 7.19 -12.06 -4.93
CA GLY A 56 6.15 -12.52 -4.02
C GLY A 56 5.60 -11.41 -3.12
N VAL A 57 4.27 -11.36 -3.02
CA VAL A 57 3.53 -10.35 -2.25
C VAL A 57 2.70 -11.02 -1.17
N ALA A 58 2.68 -10.43 0.02
CA ALA A 58 1.77 -10.81 1.09
C ALA A 58 0.43 -10.08 0.93
N ARG A 59 0.48 -8.75 0.84
CA ARG A 59 -0.70 -7.90 0.72
C ARG A 59 -0.46 -6.70 -0.18
N ILE A 60 -1.52 -6.27 -0.87
CA ILE A 60 -1.58 -4.95 -1.52
C ILE A 60 -2.85 -4.27 -1.04
N VAL A 61 -2.70 -3.09 -0.45
CA VAL A 61 -3.81 -2.29 0.07
C VAL A 61 -3.82 -0.95 -0.65
N SER A 62 -4.88 -0.71 -1.45
CA SER A 62 -5.17 0.60 -2.00
C SER A 62 -6.24 1.25 -1.13
N TYR A 63 -5.88 2.27 -0.33
CA TYR A 63 -6.80 2.85 0.64
C TYR A 63 -7.50 4.15 0.17
N GLY A 64 -7.03 4.76 -0.92
CA GLY A 64 -7.70 5.90 -1.56
C GLY A 64 -7.80 7.14 -0.67
N ASN A 65 -9.00 7.73 -0.59
CA ASN A 65 -9.25 8.99 0.12
C ASN A 65 -9.30 8.86 1.66
N ARG A 66 -9.10 7.67 2.21
CA ARG A 66 -8.89 7.39 3.64
C ARG A 66 -9.91 8.03 4.61
N VAL A 67 -11.20 7.95 4.31
CA VAL A 67 -12.25 8.49 5.20
C VAL A 67 -12.21 7.83 6.59
N ASP A 68 -11.74 6.58 6.67
CA ASP A 68 -11.66 5.80 7.89
C ASP A 68 -10.26 5.18 8.05
N VAL A 69 -9.94 4.14 7.28
CA VAL A 69 -8.61 3.50 7.32
C VAL A 69 -7.59 4.31 6.53
N ASN A 70 -6.47 4.61 7.15
CA ASN A 70 -5.38 5.38 6.59
C ASN A 70 -4.03 4.63 6.63
N GLU A 71 -2.96 5.31 6.20
CA GLU A 71 -1.60 4.77 6.16
C GLU A 71 -1.08 4.31 7.52
N SER A 72 -1.46 5.01 8.60
CA SER A 72 -1.03 4.66 9.96
C SER A 72 -1.69 3.37 10.45
N ASP A 73 -3.00 3.20 10.20
CA ASP A 73 -3.73 1.97 10.52
C ASP A 73 -3.10 0.76 9.80
N CYS A 74 -2.77 0.93 8.52
CA CYS A 74 -2.13 -0.12 7.73
C CYS A 74 -0.75 -0.48 8.29
N LEU A 75 0.07 0.52 8.65
CA LEU A 75 1.39 0.29 9.25
C LEU A 75 1.30 -0.42 10.61
N GLU A 76 0.36 -0.01 11.46
CA GLU A 76 0.11 -0.64 12.76
C GLU A 76 -0.25 -2.12 12.59
N PHE A 77 -1.13 -2.43 11.65
CA PHE A 77 -1.50 -3.81 11.32
C PHE A 77 -0.31 -4.61 10.78
N LEU A 78 0.42 -4.07 9.80
CA LEU A 78 1.52 -4.78 9.15
C LEU A 78 2.73 -4.96 10.06
N ALA A 79 2.91 -4.11 11.07
CA ALA A 79 4.00 -4.25 12.05
C ALA A 79 3.96 -5.60 12.76
N ASP A 80 2.77 -6.12 13.03
CA ASP A 80 2.56 -7.39 13.75
C ASP A 80 2.16 -8.55 12.82
N ASP A 81 1.97 -8.29 11.53
CA ASP A 81 1.58 -9.31 10.56
C ASP A 81 2.73 -10.27 10.23
N PRO A 82 2.59 -11.58 10.55
CA PRO A 82 3.66 -12.55 10.30
C PRO A 82 3.89 -12.86 8.81
N ALA A 83 2.91 -12.58 7.94
CA ALA A 83 3.07 -12.79 6.51
C ALA A 83 3.89 -11.68 5.84
N THR A 84 3.99 -10.51 6.47
CA THR A 84 4.71 -9.34 5.95
C THR A 84 6.14 -9.32 6.45
N GLY A 85 7.11 -9.37 5.56
CA GLY A 85 8.53 -9.22 5.86
C GLY A 85 9.09 -7.85 5.50
N VAL A 86 8.53 -7.18 4.49
CA VAL A 86 8.92 -5.85 4.01
C VAL A 86 7.67 -5.05 3.69
N VAL A 87 7.66 -3.77 4.02
CA VAL A 87 6.56 -2.84 3.72
C VAL A 87 7.02 -1.79 2.72
N ALA A 88 6.25 -1.57 1.66
CA ALA A 88 6.41 -0.46 0.74
C ALA A 88 5.19 0.47 0.81
N LEU A 89 5.45 1.77 0.91
CA LEU A 89 4.44 2.81 1.02
C LEU A 89 4.50 3.75 -0.18
N TYR A 90 3.34 4.04 -0.76
CA TYR A 90 3.18 5.17 -1.68
C TYR A 90 2.22 6.19 -1.06
N LEU A 91 2.74 7.38 -0.78
CA LEU A 91 2.06 8.43 -0.02
C LEU A 91 1.96 9.72 -0.83
N GLU A 92 0.78 10.28 -0.94
CA GLU A 92 0.53 11.61 -1.53
C GLU A 92 0.43 12.68 -0.45
N SER A 93 -0.19 12.33 0.67
CA SER A 93 -0.30 13.20 1.84
C SER A 93 -0.37 12.36 3.12
N ILE A 94 -0.09 12.99 4.25
CA ILE A 94 -0.22 12.39 5.58
C ILE A 94 -1.11 13.32 6.40
N GLU A 95 -2.17 12.78 6.97
CA GLU A 95 -3.15 13.57 7.72
C GLU A 95 -2.69 13.83 9.15
N ASP A 96 -2.31 12.79 9.86
CA ASP A 96 -1.74 12.88 11.21
C ASP A 96 -0.27 12.45 11.20
N GLY A 97 0.62 13.43 11.06
CA GLY A 97 2.06 13.19 11.00
C GLY A 97 2.63 12.58 12.27
N ARG A 98 2.07 12.89 13.46
CA ARG A 98 2.53 12.31 14.73
C ARG A 98 2.22 10.82 14.79
N ARG A 99 0.96 10.46 14.55
CA ARG A 99 0.52 9.06 14.54
C ARG A 99 1.27 8.25 13.47
N PHE A 100 1.47 8.84 12.30
CA PHE A 100 2.25 8.19 11.22
C PHE A 100 3.67 7.87 11.65
N ILE A 101 4.38 8.82 12.29
CA ILE A 101 5.76 8.60 12.77
C ILE A 101 5.79 7.52 13.86
N GLU A 102 4.83 7.48 14.76
CA GLU A 102 4.73 6.44 15.79
C GLU A 102 4.50 5.06 15.17
N ALA A 103 3.55 4.94 14.25
CA ALA A 103 3.28 3.71 13.52
C ALA A 103 4.49 3.25 12.69
N ALA A 104 5.15 4.17 12.00
CA ALA A 104 6.35 3.90 11.22
C ALA A 104 7.49 3.41 12.10
N LYS A 105 7.76 4.05 13.24
CA LYS A 105 8.78 3.60 14.22
C LYS A 105 8.50 2.20 14.73
N ARG A 106 7.25 1.90 15.06
CA ARG A 106 6.84 0.56 15.50
C ARG A 106 7.09 -0.48 14.41
N CYS A 107 6.75 -0.16 13.17
CA CYS A 107 6.95 -1.06 12.04
C CYS A 107 8.43 -1.24 11.71
N THR A 108 9.20 -0.16 11.61
CA THR A 108 10.64 -0.20 11.28
C THR A 108 11.48 -0.89 12.35
N ALA A 109 11.03 -0.95 13.60
CA ALA A 109 11.68 -1.74 14.65
C ALA A 109 11.62 -3.25 14.38
N LYS A 110 10.71 -3.70 13.52
CA LYS A 110 10.49 -5.12 13.24
C LYS A 110 10.79 -5.51 11.79
N LYS A 111 10.61 -4.59 10.85
CA LYS A 111 10.65 -4.86 9.41
C LYS A 111 11.18 -3.67 8.64
N PRO A 112 11.88 -3.87 7.51
CA PRO A 112 12.20 -2.78 6.59
C PRO A 112 10.93 -2.10 6.06
N VAL A 113 10.94 -0.77 6.03
CA VAL A 113 9.88 0.05 5.46
C VAL A 113 10.48 1.00 4.42
N LEU A 114 9.98 0.91 3.20
CA LEU A 114 10.32 1.78 2.09
C LEU A 114 9.18 2.75 1.87
N ALA A 115 9.45 4.03 1.69
CA ALA A 115 8.41 5.02 1.45
C ALA A 115 8.74 5.92 0.26
N VAL A 116 7.79 6.05 -0.65
CA VAL A 116 7.79 7.05 -1.71
C VAL A 116 6.75 8.10 -1.35
N LYS A 117 7.21 9.33 -1.06
CA LYS A 117 6.34 10.48 -0.78
C LYS A 117 6.39 11.43 -1.96
N VAL A 118 5.25 11.61 -2.62
CA VAL A 118 5.06 12.56 -3.72
C VAL A 118 4.50 13.89 -3.23
N GLY A 119 4.47 14.91 -4.10
CA GLY A 119 3.90 16.21 -3.77
C GLY A 119 4.79 17.14 -2.94
N LYS A 120 6.11 16.94 -2.97
CA LYS A 120 7.07 17.82 -2.26
C LYS A 120 7.38 19.13 -2.99
N MET A 121 7.15 19.19 -4.30
CA MET A 121 7.32 20.39 -5.12
C MET A 121 5.96 21.01 -5.42
N ASP A 122 5.91 22.32 -5.69
CA ASP A 122 4.65 23.03 -5.94
C ASP A 122 3.78 22.35 -7.01
N ALA A 123 4.39 21.91 -8.11
CA ALA A 123 3.69 21.18 -9.16
C ALA A 123 3.19 19.81 -8.70
N GLY A 124 3.96 19.10 -7.89
CA GLY A 124 3.57 17.82 -7.33
C GLY A 124 2.54 17.94 -6.20
N ALA A 125 2.59 19.03 -5.43
CA ALA A 125 1.59 19.32 -4.39
C ALA A 125 0.21 19.57 -5.02
N SER A 126 0.15 20.28 -6.13
CA SER A 126 -1.10 20.53 -6.87
C SER A 126 -1.70 19.23 -7.45
N ALA A 127 -0.86 18.32 -7.94
CA ALA A 127 -1.30 17.02 -8.45
C ALA A 127 -1.80 16.09 -7.33
N ALA A 128 -1.21 16.18 -6.13
CA ALA A 128 -1.64 15.37 -4.98
C ALA A 128 -2.96 15.84 -4.34
N LEU A 129 -3.40 17.07 -4.66
CA LEU A 129 -4.66 17.63 -4.17
C LEU A 129 -5.82 17.49 -5.17
N SER A 130 -5.53 17.12 -6.39
CA SER A 130 -6.54 16.89 -7.44
C SER A 130 -7.01 15.44 -7.46
#